data_2627df8742920ad86021542a711b6e74
#
_entry.id   2627df8742920ad86021542a711b6e74
#
_cell.length_a   1.000
_cell.length_b   1.000
_cell.length_c   1.000
_cell.angle_alpha   90.00
_cell.angle_beta   90.00
_cell.angle_gamma   90.00
#
_symmetry.space_group_name_H-M   'P 1'
#
loop_
_entity.id
_entity.type
_entity.pdbx_description
1 polymer ?
#
loop_
_entity_poly.entity_id
_entity_poly.type
_entity_poly.pdbx_seq_one_letter_code
_entity_poly.pdbx_strand_id
1 'polypeptide(L)'
;MFMATIIYPSPIFGPVHSRRLGTSLGINLQPADGKVCTFDCIYCECGFNADRIPALRRPSREQVAEALENRLRRMKEDGERPDVLTFAGNGEPTGHPQFEEIIDDTVRLRDRYFPDARISVLSNSTFIHREGVRRALMKVDNNILKLDTVDPEYIAMTDRPASRSYDVRKIIELMKLFHGHVIIQTMFMKGTDDNGNDVDNTGDRYVAPWLDALEEIGPEEVMIYTIDRETPERGLLKAGKEELDAIRMRVERLGIECTASY
;
A
#
# COMPACT_ATOMS: atom_id res chain seq x y z
N MET A 1 -16.65 22.70 -2.38
CA MET A 1 -16.37 21.82 -3.54
C MET A 1 -15.81 20.54 -2.94
N PHE A 2 -16.55 19.43 -2.98
CA PHE A 2 -16.05 18.15 -2.45
C PHE A 2 -14.90 17.71 -3.33
N MET A 3 -13.74 17.41 -2.73
CA MET A 3 -12.62 16.83 -3.46
C MET A 3 -13.02 15.45 -3.96
N ALA A 4 -12.63 15.11 -5.17
CA ALA A 4 -13.01 13.85 -5.82
C ALA A 4 -12.15 12.70 -5.30
N THR A 5 -12.41 12.27 -4.05
CA THR A 5 -11.82 11.04 -3.52
C THR A 5 -12.31 9.82 -4.30
N ILE A 6 -11.43 8.88 -4.57
CA ILE A 6 -11.70 7.68 -5.37
C ILE A 6 -12.16 6.56 -4.46
N ILE A 7 -13.33 5.98 -4.75
CA ILE A 7 -13.75 4.70 -4.18
C ILE A 7 -13.76 3.67 -5.31
N TYR A 8 -12.96 2.65 -5.14
CA TYR A 8 -12.78 1.59 -6.15
C TYR A 8 -13.89 0.55 -6.06
N PRO A 9 -14.34 -0.01 -7.20
CA PRO A 9 -15.20 -1.19 -7.19
C PRO A 9 -14.60 -2.34 -6.36
N SER A 10 -15.46 -3.20 -5.85
CA SER A 10 -15.09 -4.40 -5.08
C SER A 10 -15.91 -5.58 -5.61
N PRO A 11 -15.34 -6.78 -5.68
CA PRO A 11 -13.99 -7.15 -5.26
C PRO A 11 -12.89 -6.93 -6.32
N ILE A 12 -13.23 -6.71 -7.59
CA ILE A 12 -12.26 -6.56 -8.68
C ILE A 12 -12.46 -5.23 -9.39
N PHE A 13 -11.39 -4.54 -9.73
CA PHE A 13 -11.40 -3.30 -10.50
C PHE A 13 -10.24 -3.22 -11.50
N GLY A 14 -10.40 -2.37 -12.51
CA GLY A 14 -9.41 -2.21 -13.57
C GLY A 14 -9.61 -3.19 -14.75
N PRO A 15 -8.54 -3.48 -15.54
CA PRO A 15 -7.14 -3.15 -15.26
C PRO A 15 -6.86 -1.63 -15.27
N VAL A 16 -5.88 -1.22 -14.49
CA VAL A 16 -5.35 0.14 -14.45
C VAL A 16 -3.86 0.13 -14.80
N HIS A 17 -3.38 1.18 -15.45
CA HIS A 17 -1.93 1.30 -15.68
C HIS A 17 -1.26 1.89 -14.44
N SER A 18 -0.42 1.08 -13.81
CA SER A 18 0.42 1.50 -12.67
C SER A 18 1.79 1.95 -13.18
N ARG A 19 2.25 3.12 -12.76
CA ARG A 19 3.60 3.61 -13.10
C ARG A 19 4.71 2.71 -12.55
N ARG A 20 4.42 1.96 -11.50
CA ARG A 20 5.38 1.10 -10.77
C ARG A 20 5.26 -0.38 -11.14
N LEU A 21 4.05 -0.83 -11.45
CA LEU A 21 3.74 -2.26 -11.54
C LEU A 21 3.20 -2.70 -12.92
N GLY A 22 3.13 -1.78 -13.91
CA GLY A 22 2.58 -2.09 -15.24
C GLY A 22 1.05 -2.18 -15.26
N THR A 23 0.50 -3.07 -16.09
CA THR A 23 -0.95 -3.33 -16.21
C THR A 23 -1.45 -4.12 -15.00
N SER A 24 -2.10 -3.42 -14.08
CA SER A 24 -2.54 -3.95 -12.79
C SER A 24 -4.03 -4.26 -12.76
N LEU A 25 -4.37 -5.50 -12.45
CA LEU A 25 -5.74 -5.87 -12.07
C LEU A 25 -5.88 -5.74 -10.56
N GLY A 26 -6.74 -4.82 -10.11
CA GLY A 26 -6.94 -4.52 -8.71
C GLY A 26 -7.87 -5.50 -8.00
N ILE A 27 -7.51 -5.89 -6.79
CA ILE A 27 -8.32 -6.71 -5.88
C ILE A 27 -8.60 -5.88 -4.63
N ASN A 28 -9.86 -5.47 -4.47
CA ASN A 28 -10.32 -4.66 -3.34
C ASN A 28 -11.11 -5.52 -2.35
N LEU A 29 -10.56 -5.77 -1.18
CA LEU A 29 -11.17 -6.58 -0.12
C LEU A 29 -12.05 -5.75 0.84
N GLN A 30 -12.24 -4.47 0.54
CA GLN A 30 -13.07 -3.56 1.32
C GLN A 30 -14.43 -3.34 0.63
N PRO A 31 -15.43 -2.77 1.32
CA PRO A 31 -16.71 -2.42 0.70
C PRO A 31 -16.56 -1.55 -0.55
N ALA A 32 -17.49 -1.69 -1.50
CA ALA A 32 -17.49 -0.93 -2.76
C ALA A 32 -18.00 0.51 -2.61
N ASP A 33 -18.56 0.87 -1.45
CA ASP A 33 -19.24 2.14 -1.20
C ASP A 33 -18.56 3.02 -0.14
N GLY A 34 -17.43 2.58 0.42
CA GLY A 34 -16.73 3.35 1.43
C GLY A 34 -15.35 2.80 1.79
N LYS A 35 -14.63 3.55 2.63
CA LYS A 35 -13.29 3.20 3.09
C LYS A 35 -13.33 2.49 4.44
N VAL A 36 -12.56 1.42 4.57
CA VAL A 36 -12.30 0.73 5.84
C VAL A 36 -10.80 0.49 5.99
N CYS A 37 -10.16 1.38 6.72
CA CYS A 37 -8.71 1.33 6.94
C CYS A 37 -8.37 1.48 8.41
N THR A 38 -7.25 0.91 8.83
CA THR A 38 -6.67 1.10 10.17
C THR A 38 -5.83 2.38 10.28
N PHE A 39 -5.56 3.02 9.14
CA PHE A 39 -4.96 4.35 9.03
C PHE A 39 -5.97 5.34 8.44
N ASP A 40 -5.74 6.61 8.70
CA ASP A 40 -6.52 7.70 8.12
C ASP A 40 -5.61 8.78 7.55
N CYS A 41 -4.71 8.34 6.66
CA CYS A 41 -3.63 9.16 6.10
C CYS A 41 -4.16 10.43 5.43
N ILE A 42 -3.55 11.57 5.73
CA ILE A 42 -3.94 12.89 5.19
C ILE A 42 -3.78 13.00 3.66
N TYR A 43 -3.01 12.11 3.05
CA TYR A 43 -2.75 12.06 1.60
C TYR A 43 -3.47 10.92 0.88
N CYS A 44 -4.38 10.20 1.56
CA CYS A 44 -5.04 9.03 0.98
C CYS A 44 -6.01 9.41 -0.14
N GLU A 45 -5.80 8.93 -1.35
CA GLU A 45 -6.70 9.18 -2.49
C GLU A 45 -8.13 8.68 -2.27
N CYS A 46 -8.33 7.74 -1.33
CA CYS A 46 -9.67 7.25 -0.96
C CYS A 46 -10.40 8.16 0.06
N GLY A 47 -9.78 9.25 0.50
CA GLY A 47 -10.33 10.14 1.52
C GLY A 47 -10.16 9.61 2.95
N PHE A 48 -10.88 10.19 3.89
CA PHE A 48 -10.90 9.75 5.28
C PHE A 48 -11.93 8.63 5.49
N ASN A 49 -11.74 7.81 6.54
CA ASN A 49 -12.69 6.77 6.91
C ASN A 49 -14.10 7.35 7.21
N ALA A 50 -14.16 8.57 7.75
CA ALA A 50 -15.40 9.24 8.08
C ALA A 50 -16.15 9.84 6.87
N ASP A 51 -15.47 10.06 5.73
CA ASP A 51 -16.06 10.71 4.56
C ASP A 51 -17.14 9.84 3.91
N ARG A 52 -16.92 8.51 3.90
CA ARG A 52 -17.83 7.54 3.31
C ARG A 52 -17.88 6.27 4.17
N ILE A 53 -18.75 6.29 5.18
CA ILE A 53 -19.01 5.10 6.01
C ILE A 53 -19.77 4.08 5.16
N PRO A 54 -19.21 2.87 4.93
CA PRO A 54 -19.85 1.91 4.04
C PRO A 54 -21.13 1.33 4.65
N ALA A 55 -22.15 1.20 3.82
CA ALA A 55 -23.37 0.43 4.13
C ALA A 55 -23.25 -1.03 3.68
N LEU A 56 -22.41 -1.29 2.66
CA LEU A 56 -22.15 -2.63 2.16
C LEU A 56 -21.15 -3.38 3.05
N ARG A 57 -21.21 -4.70 2.96
CA ARG A 57 -20.23 -5.58 3.62
C ARG A 57 -19.00 -5.78 2.73
N ARG A 58 -17.90 -6.17 3.35
CA ARG A 58 -16.73 -6.70 2.63
C ARG A 58 -17.15 -7.93 1.81
N PRO A 59 -16.54 -8.16 0.62
CA PRO A 59 -16.79 -9.36 -0.15
C PRO A 59 -16.34 -10.60 0.64
N SER A 60 -17.07 -11.72 0.52
CA SER A 60 -16.61 -12.99 1.07
C SER A 60 -15.46 -13.56 0.22
N ARG A 61 -14.73 -14.55 0.76
CA ARG A 61 -13.69 -15.29 0.03
C ARG A 61 -14.22 -15.82 -1.32
N GLU A 62 -15.41 -16.44 -1.28
CA GLU A 62 -16.06 -17.03 -2.46
C GLU A 62 -16.38 -15.97 -3.52
N GLN A 63 -16.89 -14.81 -3.08
CA GLN A 63 -17.18 -13.68 -3.98
C GLN A 63 -15.91 -13.14 -4.63
N VAL A 64 -14.80 -13.05 -3.87
CA VAL A 64 -13.50 -12.63 -4.42
C VAL A 64 -13.00 -13.64 -5.44
N ALA A 65 -12.99 -14.93 -5.11
CA ALA A 65 -12.51 -15.99 -5.98
C ALA A 65 -13.32 -16.08 -7.27
N GLU A 66 -14.66 -16.04 -7.18
CA GLU A 66 -15.55 -16.09 -8.36
C GLU A 66 -15.35 -14.86 -9.27
N ALA A 67 -15.31 -13.67 -8.69
CA ALA A 67 -15.13 -12.44 -9.46
C ALA A 67 -13.75 -12.40 -10.14
N LEU A 68 -12.70 -12.82 -9.42
CA LEU A 68 -11.35 -12.90 -9.97
C LEU A 68 -11.28 -13.91 -11.12
N GLU A 69 -11.78 -15.13 -10.92
CA GLU A 69 -11.78 -16.16 -11.97
C GLU A 69 -12.53 -15.69 -13.21
N ASN A 70 -13.71 -15.10 -13.06
CA ASN A 70 -14.50 -14.57 -14.16
C ASN A 70 -13.73 -13.46 -14.90
N ARG A 71 -13.04 -12.56 -14.20
CA ARG A 71 -12.28 -11.49 -14.85
C ARG A 71 -11.05 -12.01 -15.57
N LEU A 72 -10.28 -12.91 -14.97
CA LEU A 72 -9.10 -13.53 -15.59
C LEU A 72 -9.46 -14.33 -16.84
N ARG A 73 -10.55 -15.07 -16.78
CA ARG A 73 -11.05 -15.82 -17.94
C ARG A 73 -11.39 -14.88 -19.10
N ARG A 74 -12.13 -13.79 -18.85
CA ARG A 74 -12.48 -12.80 -19.89
C ARG A 74 -11.22 -12.15 -20.46
N MET A 75 -10.28 -11.72 -19.62
CA MET A 75 -9.03 -11.15 -20.11
C MET A 75 -8.29 -12.11 -21.04
N LYS A 76 -8.28 -13.41 -20.71
CA LYS A 76 -7.67 -14.43 -21.58
C LYS A 76 -8.40 -14.60 -22.90
N GLU A 77 -9.73 -14.59 -22.89
CA GLU A 77 -10.57 -14.64 -24.08
C GLU A 77 -10.38 -13.41 -24.97
N ASP A 78 -10.25 -12.23 -24.38
CA ASP A 78 -10.08 -10.94 -25.08
C ASP A 78 -8.62 -10.71 -25.53
N GLY A 79 -7.68 -11.59 -25.18
CA GLY A 79 -6.25 -11.43 -25.46
C GLY A 79 -5.55 -10.37 -24.60
N GLU A 80 -6.20 -9.91 -23.53
CA GLU A 80 -5.61 -9.00 -22.53
C GLU A 80 -4.72 -9.78 -21.55
N ARG A 81 -3.69 -9.12 -21.00
CA ARG A 81 -2.80 -9.72 -19.99
C ARG A 81 -2.56 -8.74 -18.84
N PRO A 82 -2.73 -9.14 -17.58
CA PRO A 82 -2.23 -8.38 -16.47
C PRO A 82 -0.73 -8.65 -16.27
N ASP A 83 0.05 -7.62 -15.95
CA ASP A 83 1.42 -7.80 -15.45
C ASP A 83 1.39 -8.17 -13.96
N VAL A 84 0.36 -7.70 -13.25
CA VAL A 84 0.24 -7.87 -11.80
C VAL A 84 -1.22 -7.92 -11.34
N LEU A 85 -1.48 -8.75 -10.33
CA LEU A 85 -2.72 -8.76 -9.52
C LEU A 85 -2.41 -8.02 -8.22
N THR A 86 -3.06 -6.88 -7.97
CA THR A 86 -2.68 -6.01 -6.85
C THR A 86 -3.78 -5.90 -5.81
N PHE A 87 -3.51 -6.37 -4.60
CA PHE A 87 -4.37 -6.12 -3.45
C PHE A 87 -4.20 -4.67 -2.99
N ALA A 88 -5.20 -3.85 -3.27
CA ALA A 88 -5.27 -2.43 -2.95
C ALA A 88 -6.73 -1.96 -2.98
N GLY A 89 -6.99 -0.68 -2.78
CA GLY A 89 -8.31 -0.07 -2.92
C GLY A 89 -8.77 0.66 -1.67
N ASN A 90 -9.97 0.38 -1.19
CA ASN A 90 -10.69 1.20 -0.21
C ASN A 90 -10.25 0.93 1.25
N GLY A 91 -8.96 0.79 1.50
CA GLY A 91 -8.41 0.61 2.86
C GLY A 91 -7.40 -0.54 2.96
N GLU A 92 -7.29 -1.15 4.15
CA GLU A 92 -6.25 -2.14 4.46
C GLU A 92 -6.67 -3.56 4.09
N PRO A 93 -6.04 -4.20 3.08
CA PRO A 93 -6.45 -5.54 2.62
C PRO A 93 -6.17 -6.65 3.64
N THR A 94 -5.06 -6.56 4.41
CA THR A 94 -4.69 -7.59 5.39
C THR A 94 -5.61 -7.65 6.60
N GLY A 95 -6.53 -6.66 6.72
CA GLY A 95 -7.61 -6.65 7.70
C GLY A 95 -8.78 -7.59 7.37
N HIS A 96 -8.81 -8.23 6.18
CA HIS A 96 -9.84 -9.19 5.85
C HIS A 96 -9.69 -10.46 6.70
N PRO A 97 -10.78 -11.00 7.31
CA PRO A 97 -10.69 -12.15 8.22
C PRO A 97 -10.17 -13.44 7.53
N GLN A 98 -10.42 -13.59 6.23
CA GLN A 98 -9.99 -14.73 5.42
C GLN A 98 -8.86 -14.33 4.44
N PHE A 99 -7.97 -13.41 4.84
CA PHE A 99 -6.94 -12.87 3.96
C PHE A 99 -5.99 -13.97 3.45
N GLU A 100 -5.57 -14.90 4.32
CA GLU A 100 -4.64 -15.97 3.95
C GLU A 100 -5.25 -16.89 2.89
N GLU A 101 -6.50 -17.30 3.07
CA GLU A 101 -7.20 -18.17 2.13
C GLU A 101 -7.51 -17.47 0.79
N ILE A 102 -7.75 -16.16 0.81
CA ILE A 102 -7.93 -15.37 -0.40
C ILE A 102 -6.62 -15.29 -1.21
N ILE A 103 -5.49 -15.14 -0.53
CA ILE A 103 -4.17 -15.20 -1.19
C ILE A 103 -3.96 -16.57 -1.83
N ASP A 104 -4.29 -17.68 -1.13
CA ASP A 104 -4.15 -19.03 -1.69
C ASP A 104 -5.01 -19.23 -2.94
N ASP A 105 -6.26 -18.76 -2.93
CA ASP A 105 -7.13 -18.80 -4.10
C ASP A 105 -6.58 -17.94 -5.24
N THR A 106 -6.03 -16.77 -4.92
CA THR A 106 -5.44 -15.87 -5.93
C THR A 106 -4.21 -16.48 -6.60
N VAL A 107 -3.30 -17.08 -5.82
CA VAL A 107 -2.13 -17.80 -6.36
C VAL A 107 -2.59 -18.90 -7.31
N ARG A 108 -3.53 -19.75 -6.88
CA ARG A 108 -4.07 -20.83 -7.69
C ARG A 108 -4.71 -20.33 -9.01
N LEU A 109 -5.46 -19.24 -8.96
CA LEU A 109 -6.11 -18.66 -10.13
C LEU A 109 -5.10 -17.99 -11.06
N ARG A 110 -4.12 -17.24 -10.53
CA ARG A 110 -3.02 -16.66 -11.28
C ARG A 110 -2.26 -17.74 -12.05
N ASP A 111 -1.85 -18.81 -11.39
CA ASP A 111 -1.09 -19.91 -11.99
C ASP A 111 -1.87 -20.60 -13.11
N ARG A 112 -3.20 -20.69 -12.99
CA ARG A 112 -4.06 -21.28 -14.02
C ARG A 112 -4.24 -20.41 -15.26
N TYR A 113 -4.36 -19.10 -15.10
CA TYR A 113 -4.73 -18.19 -16.18
C TYR A 113 -3.56 -17.39 -16.73
N PHE A 114 -2.70 -16.86 -15.86
CA PHE A 114 -1.57 -15.98 -16.17
C PHE A 114 -0.39 -16.26 -15.26
N PRO A 115 0.33 -17.39 -15.43
CA PRO A 115 1.40 -17.81 -14.52
C PRO A 115 2.57 -16.83 -14.44
N ASP A 116 2.74 -15.97 -15.44
CA ASP A 116 3.80 -14.95 -15.47
C ASP A 116 3.41 -13.66 -14.73
N ALA A 117 2.12 -13.47 -14.39
CA ALA A 117 1.65 -12.30 -13.68
C ALA A 117 2.09 -12.35 -12.21
N ARG A 118 2.56 -11.22 -11.68
CA ARG A 118 2.93 -11.12 -10.27
C ARG A 118 1.71 -10.88 -9.38
N ILE A 119 1.83 -11.20 -8.11
CA ILE A 119 0.85 -10.84 -7.07
C ILE A 119 1.51 -9.82 -6.14
N SER A 120 0.87 -8.66 -5.99
CA SER A 120 1.33 -7.58 -5.10
C SER A 120 0.31 -7.31 -4.01
N VAL A 121 0.78 -7.09 -2.79
CA VAL A 121 -0.06 -6.64 -1.68
C VAL A 121 0.47 -5.31 -1.17
N LEU A 122 -0.36 -4.26 -1.20
CA LEU A 122 -0.06 -2.97 -0.60
C LEU A 122 -0.71 -2.92 0.78
N SER A 123 0.10 -2.91 1.83
CA SER A 123 -0.38 -2.91 3.21
C SER A 123 0.22 -1.78 4.04
N ASN A 124 -0.58 -1.19 4.92
CA ASN A 124 -0.11 -0.25 5.93
C ASN A 124 0.59 -0.93 7.13
N SER A 125 0.85 -2.22 7.04
CA SER A 125 1.61 -3.03 7.99
C SER A 125 0.93 -3.29 9.35
N THR A 126 -0.26 -2.74 9.63
CA THR A 126 -0.87 -2.83 10.96
C THR A 126 -1.23 -4.25 11.39
N PHE A 127 -1.50 -5.16 10.44
CA PHE A 127 -1.91 -6.53 10.74
C PHE A 127 -0.80 -7.58 10.59
N ILE A 128 0.46 -7.18 10.32
CA ILE A 128 1.57 -8.14 10.21
C ILE A 128 1.93 -8.81 11.55
N HIS A 129 1.37 -8.33 12.68
CA HIS A 129 1.44 -9.06 13.96
C HIS A 129 0.70 -10.40 13.92
N ARG A 130 -0.25 -10.60 13.01
CA ARG A 130 -0.99 -11.87 12.83
C ARG A 130 -0.16 -12.82 12.00
N GLU A 131 0.07 -14.02 12.52
CA GLU A 131 0.89 -15.03 11.84
C GLU A 131 0.31 -15.44 10.48
N GLY A 132 -1.02 -15.64 10.35
CA GLY A 132 -1.66 -15.95 9.07
C GLY A 132 -1.44 -14.87 8.01
N VAL A 133 -1.41 -13.57 8.41
CA VAL A 133 -1.08 -12.47 7.50
C VAL A 133 0.36 -12.58 7.01
N ARG A 134 1.32 -12.84 7.90
CA ARG A 134 2.72 -13.02 7.49
C ARG A 134 2.88 -14.21 6.57
N ARG A 135 2.26 -15.37 6.87
CA ARG A 135 2.31 -16.54 5.97
C ARG A 135 1.75 -16.22 4.58
N ALA A 136 0.65 -15.47 4.51
CA ALA A 136 0.06 -15.03 3.25
C ALA A 136 1.01 -14.11 2.46
N LEU A 137 1.60 -13.14 3.13
CA LEU A 137 2.54 -12.18 2.52
C LEU A 137 3.85 -12.83 2.04
N MET A 138 4.26 -13.95 2.65
CA MET A 138 5.39 -14.77 2.17
C MET A 138 5.09 -15.56 0.88
N LYS A 139 3.83 -15.64 0.45
CA LYS A 139 3.42 -16.36 -0.77
C LYS A 139 3.29 -15.47 -2.00
N VAL A 140 3.30 -14.16 -1.82
CA VAL A 140 3.12 -13.18 -2.91
C VAL A 140 4.47 -12.74 -3.47
N ASP A 141 4.48 -12.27 -4.72
CA ASP A 141 5.71 -11.85 -5.38
C ASP A 141 6.22 -10.50 -4.84
N ASN A 142 5.30 -9.59 -4.53
CA ASN A 142 5.65 -8.26 -4.03
C ASN A 142 4.89 -8.01 -2.72
N ASN A 143 5.56 -8.23 -1.59
CA ASN A 143 5.08 -7.89 -0.25
C ASN A 143 5.44 -6.43 0.04
N ILE A 144 4.53 -5.49 -0.30
CA ILE A 144 4.78 -4.05 -0.22
C ILE A 144 4.20 -3.51 1.09
N LEU A 145 5.08 -3.15 2.01
CA LEU A 145 4.75 -2.67 3.34
C LEU A 145 5.09 -1.18 3.50
N LYS A 146 4.13 -0.43 4.00
CA LYS A 146 4.28 1.00 4.25
C LYS A 146 5.15 1.27 5.47
N LEU A 147 6.14 2.18 5.28
CA LEU A 147 6.93 2.80 6.33
C LEU A 147 7.33 4.22 5.92
N ASP A 148 6.48 5.21 6.16
CA ASP A 148 6.73 6.59 5.73
C ASP A 148 7.74 7.32 6.61
N THR A 149 7.84 6.91 7.86
CA THR A 149 8.78 7.47 8.84
C THR A 149 8.86 6.55 10.06
N VAL A 150 9.83 6.81 10.91
CA VAL A 150 9.97 6.18 12.24
C VAL A 150 9.63 7.14 13.38
N ASP A 151 9.25 8.38 13.07
CA ASP A 151 8.86 9.40 14.05
C ASP A 151 7.40 9.19 14.48
N PRO A 152 7.11 8.84 15.75
CA PRO A 152 5.75 8.56 16.20
C PRO A 152 4.81 9.79 16.16
N GLU A 153 5.36 11.00 16.34
CA GLU A 153 4.56 12.24 16.31
C GLU A 153 4.13 12.54 14.87
N TYR A 154 5.05 12.36 13.91
CA TYR A 154 4.74 12.50 12.50
C TYR A 154 3.73 11.45 12.04
N ILE A 155 3.87 10.19 12.44
CA ILE A 155 2.89 9.13 12.13
C ILE A 155 1.50 9.49 12.69
N ALA A 156 1.43 9.97 13.93
CA ALA A 156 0.16 10.37 14.54
C ALA A 156 -0.50 11.53 13.77
N MET A 157 0.29 12.44 13.23
CA MET A 157 -0.18 13.60 12.47
C MET A 157 -0.62 13.23 11.06
N THR A 158 0.16 12.42 10.35
CA THR A 158 0.00 12.18 8.91
C THR A 158 -0.71 10.87 8.57
N ASP A 159 -0.39 9.77 9.26
CA ASP A 159 -0.97 8.44 9.01
C ASP A 159 -2.20 8.16 9.85
N ARG A 160 -2.30 8.79 11.00
CA ARG A 160 -3.46 8.75 11.92
C ARG A 160 -3.91 7.32 12.23
N PRO A 161 -3.07 6.48 12.86
CA PRO A 161 -3.45 5.12 13.22
C PRO A 161 -4.71 5.10 14.10
N ALA A 162 -5.68 4.24 13.75
CA ALA A 162 -6.91 4.07 14.55
C ALA A 162 -6.62 3.51 15.96
N SER A 163 -5.55 2.73 16.10
CA SER A 163 -5.12 2.19 17.38
C SER A 163 -4.17 3.14 18.10
N ARG A 164 -4.52 3.55 19.32
CA ARG A 164 -3.62 4.32 20.20
C ARG A 164 -2.38 3.53 20.65
N SER A 165 -2.38 2.20 20.49
CA SER A 165 -1.24 1.33 20.82
C SER A 165 -0.37 1.03 19.60
N TYR A 166 -0.56 1.75 18.48
CA TYR A 166 0.33 1.62 17.33
C TYR A 166 1.76 2.02 17.74
N ASP A 167 2.72 1.19 17.37
CA ASP A 167 4.13 1.35 17.75
C ASP A 167 4.99 0.97 16.53
N VAL A 168 5.58 1.96 15.90
CA VAL A 168 6.39 1.78 14.70
C VAL A 168 7.61 0.89 14.94
N ARG A 169 8.22 0.94 16.14
CA ARG A 169 9.36 0.06 16.48
C ARG A 169 8.95 -1.41 16.46
N LYS A 170 7.78 -1.73 17.00
CA LYS A 170 7.23 -3.10 16.91
C LYS A 170 6.94 -3.52 15.49
N ILE A 171 6.47 -2.61 14.64
CA ILE A 171 6.24 -2.90 13.21
C ILE A 171 7.57 -3.21 12.51
N ILE A 172 8.63 -2.43 12.76
CA ILE A 172 9.97 -2.69 12.23
C ILE A 172 10.46 -4.09 12.65
N GLU A 173 10.35 -4.45 13.93
CA GLU A 173 10.73 -5.78 14.40
C GLU A 173 9.94 -6.91 13.71
N LEU A 174 8.66 -6.68 13.40
CA LEU A 174 7.85 -7.64 12.65
C LEU A 174 8.22 -7.70 11.16
N MET A 175 8.64 -6.58 10.55
CA MET A 175 9.12 -6.54 9.17
C MET A 175 10.40 -7.38 8.99
N LYS A 176 11.28 -7.42 9.98
CA LYS A 176 12.49 -8.27 9.97
C LYS A 176 12.19 -9.76 9.86
N LEU A 177 10.99 -10.20 10.29
CA LEU A 177 10.55 -11.60 10.20
C LEU A 177 10.27 -12.06 8.75
N PHE A 178 10.26 -11.16 7.79
CA PHE A 178 10.16 -11.51 6.37
C PHE A 178 11.51 -11.87 5.74
N HIS A 179 12.62 -11.73 6.50
CA HIS A 179 13.96 -12.14 6.04
C HIS A 179 14.36 -11.59 4.67
N GLY A 180 14.05 -10.33 4.43
CA GLY A 180 14.32 -9.65 3.16
C GLY A 180 13.16 -9.71 2.15
N HIS A 181 12.23 -10.66 2.26
CA HIS A 181 11.06 -10.72 1.36
C HIS A 181 10.03 -9.63 1.71
N VAL A 182 10.46 -8.40 1.58
CA VAL A 182 9.66 -7.20 1.84
C VAL A 182 10.15 -6.03 0.97
N ILE A 183 9.21 -5.32 0.39
CA ILE A 183 9.43 -4.05 -0.30
C ILE A 183 8.91 -2.95 0.61
N ILE A 184 9.75 -2.00 0.98
CA ILE A 184 9.31 -0.86 1.77
C ILE A 184 8.79 0.24 0.85
N GLN A 185 7.55 0.68 1.10
CA GLN A 185 6.95 1.78 0.36
C GLN A 185 6.82 3.01 1.25
N THR A 186 7.36 4.15 0.77
CA THR A 186 7.43 5.39 1.54
C THR A 186 6.93 6.58 0.74
N MET A 187 5.97 7.32 1.31
CA MET A 187 5.49 8.60 0.80
C MET A 187 6.38 9.73 1.31
N PHE A 188 6.93 10.52 0.39
CA PHE A 188 7.56 11.80 0.70
C PHE A 188 6.69 12.95 0.20
N MET A 189 6.41 13.90 1.07
CA MET A 189 5.57 15.05 0.79
C MET A 189 6.07 16.28 1.52
N LYS A 190 5.52 17.44 1.15
CA LYS A 190 5.83 18.75 1.70
C LYS A 190 4.53 19.52 1.99
N GLY A 191 4.66 20.73 2.49
CA GLY A 191 3.54 21.62 2.74
C GLY A 191 3.02 21.54 4.16
N THR A 192 1.73 21.80 4.33
CA THR A 192 1.09 21.84 5.65
C THR A 192 -0.19 21.01 5.66
N ASP A 193 -0.52 20.46 6.82
CA ASP A 193 -1.85 19.90 7.06
C ASP A 193 -2.91 21.02 7.17
N ASP A 194 -4.19 20.65 7.23
CA ASP A 194 -5.30 21.61 7.36
C ASP A 194 -5.29 22.38 8.70
N ASN A 195 -4.46 21.97 9.68
CA ASN A 195 -4.22 22.69 10.94
C ASN A 195 -3.01 23.63 10.87
N GLY A 196 -2.28 23.66 9.75
CA GLY A 196 -1.10 24.49 9.55
C GLY A 196 0.19 23.87 10.09
N ASN A 197 0.20 22.58 10.46
CA ASN A 197 1.42 21.89 10.85
C ASN A 197 2.25 21.54 9.61
N ASP A 198 3.58 21.72 9.71
CA ASP A 198 4.50 21.32 8.66
C ASP A 198 4.55 19.79 8.51
N VAL A 199 4.38 19.29 7.28
CA VAL A 199 4.39 17.86 6.93
C VAL A 199 5.54 17.50 5.99
N ASP A 200 6.56 18.37 5.85
CA ASP A 200 7.75 18.06 5.07
C ASP A 200 8.60 16.98 5.75
N ASN A 201 8.62 15.78 5.14
CA ASN A 201 9.42 14.65 5.61
C ASN A 201 10.65 14.37 4.74
N THR A 202 11.02 15.27 3.84
CA THR A 202 12.19 15.12 2.96
C THR A 202 13.51 15.46 3.63
N GLY A 203 13.47 16.11 4.78
CA GLY A 203 14.65 16.54 5.53
C GLY A 203 15.31 15.44 6.36
N ASP A 204 16.58 15.67 6.75
CA ASP A 204 17.41 14.72 7.50
C ASP A 204 16.81 14.27 8.84
N ARG A 205 16.01 15.11 9.47
CA ARG A 205 15.28 14.75 10.69
C ARG A 205 14.48 13.45 10.55
N TYR A 206 13.86 13.25 9.36
CA TYR A 206 13.02 12.10 9.07
C TYR A 206 13.75 11.03 8.25
N VAL A 207 14.57 11.46 7.29
CA VAL A 207 15.24 10.55 6.35
C VAL A 207 16.37 9.77 7.04
N ALA A 208 17.18 10.38 7.92
CA ALA A 208 18.29 9.66 8.54
C ALA A 208 17.82 8.48 9.41
N PRO A 209 16.89 8.65 10.40
CA PRO A 209 16.45 7.53 11.21
C PRO A 209 15.59 6.51 10.43
N TRP A 210 14.98 6.91 9.30
CA TRP A 210 14.30 5.99 8.40
C TRP A 210 15.31 5.12 7.65
N LEU A 211 16.45 5.66 7.20
CA LEU A 211 17.53 4.87 6.60
C LEU A 211 18.11 3.85 7.58
N ASP A 212 18.29 4.22 8.86
CA ASP A 212 18.71 3.30 9.90
C ASP A 212 17.73 2.12 10.04
N ALA A 213 16.41 2.42 9.96
CA ALA A 213 15.39 1.38 9.99
C ALA A 213 15.41 0.48 8.74
N LEU A 214 15.73 1.01 7.56
CA LEU A 214 15.90 0.20 6.36
C LEU A 214 17.07 -0.77 6.51
N GLU A 215 18.21 -0.35 7.07
CA GLU A 215 19.32 -1.25 7.36
C GLU A 215 18.92 -2.36 8.34
N GLU A 216 18.13 -2.03 9.39
CA GLU A 216 17.62 -3.03 10.35
C GLU A 216 16.68 -4.06 9.70
N ILE A 217 15.79 -3.61 8.79
CA ILE A 217 14.80 -4.46 8.11
C ILE A 217 15.47 -5.33 7.04
N GLY A 218 16.41 -4.76 6.28
CA GLY A 218 17.06 -5.40 5.14
C GLY A 218 16.07 -5.76 4.01
N PRO A 219 15.26 -4.81 3.50
CA PRO A 219 14.28 -5.10 2.44
C PRO A 219 14.99 -5.42 1.12
N GLU A 220 14.30 -6.17 0.23
CA GLU A 220 14.79 -6.44 -1.13
C GLU A 220 14.74 -5.19 -2.02
N GLU A 221 13.76 -4.30 -1.80
CA GLU A 221 13.58 -3.07 -2.56
C GLU A 221 12.94 -1.99 -1.68
N VAL A 222 13.20 -0.73 -2.02
CA VAL A 222 12.50 0.43 -1.48
C VAL A 222 11.82 1.19 -2.62
N MET A 223 10.52 1.47 -2.47
CA MET A 223 9.73 2.27 -3.39
C MET A 223 9.40 3.61 -2.76
N ILE A 224 10.05 4.68 -3.20
CA ILE A 224 9.70 6.03 -2.76
C ILE A 224 8.80 6.71 -3.78
N TYR A 225 7.87 7.50 -3.30
CA TYR A 225 6.93 8.23 -4.16
C TYR A 225 6.44 9.50 -3.50
N THR A 226 5.80 10.36 -4.28
CA THR A 226 5.18 11.58 -3.80
C THR A 226 3.72 11.65 -4.25
N ILE A 227 3.01 12.66 -3.75
CA ILE A 227 1.61 12.92 -4.09
C ILE A 227 1.46 13.04 -5.62
N ASP A 228 0.48 12.36 -6.19
CA ASP A 228 0.19 12.40 -7.63
C ASP A 228 -1.25 12.80 -7.93
N ARG A 229 -2.15 12.61 -6.97
CA ARG A 229 -3.57 12.87 -7.11
C ARG A 229 -4.07 13.82 -6.03
N GLU A 230 -5.32 14.23 -6.12
CA GLU A 230 -5.96 15.02 -5.08
C GLU A 230 -5.96 14.26 -3.75
N THR A 231 -5.72 15.00 -2.69
CA THR A 231 -5.63 14.50 -1.31
C THR A 231 -6.76 15.08 -0.47
N PRO A 232 -7.19 14.41 0.61
CA PRO A 232 -8.24 14.94 1.47
C PRO A 232 -7.84 16.26 2.14
N GLU A 233 -6.57 16.45 2.49
CA GLU A 233 -6.04 17.71 2.98
C GLU A 233 -5.42 18.55 1.85
N ARG A 234 -5.63 19.87 1.91
CA ARG A 234 -5.39 20.78 0.76
C ARG A 234 -4.00 21.39 0.71
N GLY A 235 -3.33 21.47 1.87
CA GLY A 235 -2.02 22.13 2.00
C GLY A 235 -0.84 21.25 1.59
N LEU A 236 -1.09 20.03 1.16
CA LEU A 236 -0.06 19.05 0.82
C LEU A 236 0.54 19.34 -0.55
N LEU A 237 1.86 19.25 -0.63
CA LEU A 237 2.64 19.49 -1.84
C LEU A 237 3.50 18.28 -2.19
N LYS A 238 3.81 18.12 -3.47
CA LYS A 238 4.76 17.12 -3.96
C LYS A 238 6.16 17.40 -3.41
N ALA A 239 6.87 16.34 -3.05
CA ALA A 239 8.33 16.40 -2.95
C ALA A 239 8.94 16.57 -4.34
N GLY A 240 9.98 17.39 -4.45
CA GLY A 240 10.64 17.66 -5.72
C GLY A 240 11.39 16.42 -6.24
N LYS A 241 11.55 16.37 -7.59
CA LYS A 241 12.30 15.28 -8.21
C LYS A 241 13.73 15.18 -7.67
N GLU A 242 14.41 16.31 -7.52
CA GLU A 242 15.77 16.37 -7.01
C GLU A 242 15.89 15.89 -5.56
N GLU A 243 14.88 16.19 -4.73
CA GLU A 243 14.79 15.71 -3.35
C GLU A 243 14.62 14.18 -3.30
N LEU A 244 13.69 13.64 -4.10
CA LEU A 244 13.49 12.19 -4.19
C LEU A 244 14.71 11.46 -4.76
N ASP A 245 15.38 12.03 -5.79
CA ASP A 245 16.61 11.46 -6.34
C ASP A 245 17.75 11.46 -5.29
N ALA A 246 17.86 12.51 -4.47
CA ALA A 246 18.84 12.56 -3.39
C ALA A 246 18.56 11.50 -2.31
N ILE A 247 17.29 11.29 -1.94
CA ILE A 247 16.88 10.24 -0.99
C ILE A 247 17.15 8.86 -1.60
N ARG A 248 16.76 8.62 -2.86
CA ARG A 248 17.02 7.38 -3.58
C ARG A 248 18.50 6.99 -3.55
N MET A 249 19.38 7.95 -3.89
CA MET A 249 20.83 7.70 -3.87
C MET A 249 21.34 7.35 -2.46
N ARG A 250 20.71 7.82 -1.40
CA ARG A 250 21.09 7.44 -0.01
C ARG A 250 20.69 6.00 0.28
N VAL A 251 19.51 5.56 -0.16
CA VAL A 251 19.07 4.16 -0.04
C VAL A 251 19.99 3.23 -0.84
N GLU A 252 20.31 3.60 -2.09
CA GLU A 252 21.24 2.82 -2.94
C GLU A 252 22.64 2.68 -2.33
N ARG A 253 23.12 3.67 -1.56
CA ARG A 253 24.40 3.56 -0.82
C ARG A 253 24.38 2.51 0.29
N LEU A 254 23.20 2.14 0.80
CA LEU A 254 23.04 1.02 1.74
C LEU A 254 23.08 -0.35 1.02
N GLY A 255 23.20 -0.36 -0.30
CA GLY A 255 23.14 -1.58 -1.12
C GLY A 255 21.73 -2.10 -1.38
N ILE A 256 20.71 -1.28 -1.13
CA ILE A 256 19.29 -1.62 -1.33
C ILE A 256 18.82 -1.00 -2.65
N GLU A 257 18.13 -1.77 -3.50
CA GLU A 257 17.51 -1.24 -4.71
C GLU A 257 16.42 -0.22 -4.34
N CYS A 258 16.39 0.92 -5.07
CA CYS A 258 15.40 1.96 -4.79
C CYS A 258 14.80 2.53 -6.06
N THR A 259 13.48 2.45 -6.18
CA THR A 259 12.70 3.08 -7.26
C THR A 259 12.02 4.34 -6.77
N ALA A 260 12.01 5.40 -7.61
CA ALA A 260 11.35 6.68 -7.30
C ALA A 260 10.24 6.96 -8.31
N SER A 261 9.05 7.37 -7.82
CA SER A 261 7.90 7.79 -8.63
C SER A 261 7.54 9.25 -8.34
N TYR A 262 7.53 10.10 -9.38
CA TYR A 262 7.36 11.55 -9.29
C TYR A 262 5.97 12.03 -9.64
#